data_cfbfe79a58ae415727a5b6b515be6805
#
_entry.id   cfbfe79a58ae415727a5b6b515be6805
#
_cell.length_a   1.000
_cell.length_b   1.000
_cell.length_c   1.000
_cell.angle_alpha   90.00
_cell.angle_beta   90.00
_cell.angle_gamma   90.00
#
_symmetry.space_group_name_H-M   'P 1'
#
loop_
_entity.id
_entity.type
_entity.pdbx_description
1 polymer ?
#
loop_
_entity_poly.entity_id
_entity_poly.type
_entity_poly.pdbx_seq_one_letter_code
_entity_poly.pdbx_strand_id
1 'polypeptide(L)'
;MPAFVYILHCADGSYYVGFTRRPPDERLAIHQAGAVKSYTSSRLPVEMVWCAEFDRDTEAFAVERQVKGWSRAKKEALIAGDWEAIKRLSGRRGGRPFAAPLTRGTSGR
;
A
#
# COMPACT_ATOMS: atom_id res chain seq x y z
N MET A 1 -18.74 -1.19 4.32
CA MET A 1 -18.17 -0.51 3.17
C MET A 1 -16.77 -0.93 2.99
N PRO A 2 -16.39 -1.28 1.80
CA PRO A 2 -15.03 -1.71 1.55
C PRO A 2 -14.08 -0.53 1.63
N ALA A 3 -12.86 -0.83 1.89
CA ALA A 3 -11.81 0.17 1.93
C ALA A 3 -10.58 -0.46 1.31
N PHE A 4 -9.67 0.38 0.88
CA PHE A 4 -8.50 -0.09 0.17
C PHE A 4 -7.22 0.50 0.75
N VAL A 5 -6.16 -0.28 0.71
CA VAL A 5 -4.84 0.21 1.04
C VAL A 5 -4.05 0.11 -0.25
N TYR A 6 -3.26 1.12 -0.56
CA TYR A 6 -2.52 1.13 -1.81
C TYR A 6 -1.12 1.68 -1.60
N ILE A 7 -0.23 1.38 -2.54
CA ILE A 7 1.10 1.94 -2.51
C ILE A 7 1.32 2.61 -3.84
N LEU A 8 1.78 3.85 -3.82
CA LEU A 8 2.11 4.59 -5.02
C LEU A 8 3.63 4.70 -5.10
N HIS A 9 4.15 4.54 -6.32
CA HIS A 9 5.57 4.73 -6.57
C HIS A 9 5.67 6.14 -7.17
N CYS A 10 6.45 6.98 -6.55
CA CYS A 10 6.53 8.39 -6.94
C CYS A 10 7.69 8.64 -7.88
N ALA A 11 7.67 9.77 -8.55
CA ALA A 11 8.70 10.12 -9.52
C ALA A 11 10.09 10.13 -8.93
N ASP A 12 10.22 10.46 -7.67
CA ASP A 12 11.53 10.51 -7.03
C ASP A 12 11.96 9.13 -6.50
N GLY A 13 11.20 8.09 -6.81
CA GLY A 13 11.56 6.73 -6.41
C GLY A 13 11.02 6.33 -5.04
N SER A 14 10.35 7.22 -4.35
CA SER A 14 9.84 6.89 -3.02
C SER A 14 8.48 6.21 -3.12
N TYR A 15 8.04 5.61 -2.04
CA TYR A 15 6.75 4.97 -1.99
C TYR A 15 5.83 5.69 -1.01
N TYR A 16 4.58 5.82 -1.38
CA TYR A 16 3.58 6.42 -0.53
C TYR A 16 2.51 5.37 -0.24
N VAL A 17 2.19 5.14 1.01
CA VAL A 17 1.18 4.17 1.40
C VAL A 17 -0.07 4.94 1.81
N GLY A 18 -1.19 4.61 1.24
CA GLY A 18 -2.43 5.33 1.50
C GLY A 18 -3.60 4.42 1.75
N PHE A 19 -4.69 5.04 2.17
CA PHE A 19 -5.91 4.36 2.52
C PHE A 19 -7.04 5.14 1.86
N THR A 20 -8.02 4.47 1.32
CA THR A 20 -9.14 5.17 0.71
C THR A 20 -10.41 4.33 0.80
N ARG A 21 -11.56 4.98 0.89
CA ARG A 21 -12.82 4.30 0.82
C ARG A 21 -13.39 4.46 -0.58
N ARG A 22 -12.71 5.22 -1.44
CA ARG A 22 -13.14 5.39 -2.81
C ARG A 22 -12.46 4.36 -3.66
N PRO A 23 -12.94 4.09 -4.86
CA PRO A 23 -12.25 3.17 -5.75
C PRO A 23 -10.80 3.62 -5.93
N PRO A 24 -9.84 2.70 -5.97
CA PRO A 24 -8.44 3.06 -6.05
C PRO A 24 -8.07 3.90 -7.27
N ASP A 25 -8.66 3.62 -8.42
CA ASP A 25 -8.33 4.39 -9.62
C ASP A 25 -8.79 5.82 -9.48
N GLU A 26 -9.89 6.05 -8.78
CA GLU A 26 -10.39 7.38 -8.57
C GLU A 26 -9.42 8.12 -7.65
N ARG A 27 -8.94 7.45 -6.63
CA ARG A 27 -8.01 8.08 -5.70
C ARG A 27 -6.69 8.35 -6.39
N LEU A 28 -6.26 7.47 -7.28
CA LEU A 28 -5.04 7.68 -8.03
C LEU A 28 -5.18 8.94 -8.89
N ALA A 29 -6.33 9.11 -9.52
CA ALA A 29 -6.55 10.28 -10.35
C ALA A 29 -6.45 11.57 -9.53
N ILE A 30 -6.93 11.55 -8.30
CA ILE A 30 -6.86 12.70 -7.42
C ILE A 30 -5.39 13.01 -7.11
N HIS A 31 -4.57 12.00 -6.85
CA HIS A 31 -3.17 12.22 -6.57
C HIS A 31 -2.45 12.73 -7.81
N GLN A 32 -2.74 12.15 -8.98
CA GLN A 32 -2.08 12.56 -10.21
C GLN A 32 -2.41 14.00 -10.56
N ALA A 33 -3.58 14.47 -10.21
CA ALA A 33 -3.96 15.82 -10.52
C ALA A 33 -3.29 16.82 -9.59
N GLY A 34 -2.62 16.35 -8.55
CA GLY A 34 -2.00 17.23 -7.61
C GLY A 34 -3.02 17.99 -6.76
N ALA A 35 -4.26 17.52 -6.78
CA ALA A 35 -5.33 18.23 -6.10
C ALA A 35 -5.20 18.16 -4.59
N VAL A 36 -4.51 17.17 -4.09
CA VAL A 36 -4.35 17.02 -2.68
C VAL A 36 -2.94 17.44 -2.32
N LYS A 37 -2.81 18.42 -1.43
CA LYS A 37 -1.53 18.84 -1.05
C LYS A 37 -1.02 17.82 -0.12
N SER A 38 -0.17 16.96 -0.51
CA SER A 38 0.33 15.90 0.31
C SER A 38 1.71 15.49 -0.15
N TYR A 39 2.20 14.40 0.39
CA TYR A 39 3.50 13.87 0.05
C TYR A 39 3.63 13.74 -1.47
N THR A 40 2.58 13.26 -2.13
CA THR A 40 2.67 12.99 -3.55
C THR A 40 2.59 14.23 -4.43
N SER A 41 2.05 15.31 -3.94
CA SER A 41 1.80 16.48 -4.80
C SER A 41 3.06 17.08 -5.40
N SER A 42 4.20 16.90 -4.73
CA SER A 42 5.45 17.42 -5.26
C SER A 42 6.30 16.30 -5.85
N ARG A 43 5.75 15.10 -6.00
CA ARG A 43 6.50 13.96 -6.48
C ARG A 43 5.81 13.26 -7.65
N LEU A 44 5.04 14.03 -8.38
CA LEU A 44 4.33 13.49 -9.55
C LEU A 44 5.29 13.29 -10.71
N PRO A 45 5.03 12.38 -11.57
CA PRO A 45 3.86 11.52 -11.60
C PRO A 45 3.98 10.34 -10.64
N VAL A 46 2.87 9.78 -10.26
CA VAL A 46 2.86 8.62 -9.36
C VAL A 46 2.20 7.46 -10.07
N GLU A 47 2.51 6.26 -9.64
CA GLU A 47 1.96 5.06 -10.23
C GLU A 47 1.50 4.15 -9.11
N MET A 48 0.32 3.58 -9.21
CA MET A 48 -0.15 2.66 -8.18
C MET A 48 0.46 1.31 -8.45
N VAL A 49 1.31 0.83 -7.56
CA VAL A 49 2.01 -0.41 -7.74
C VAL A 49 1.47 -1.56 -6.88
N TRP A 50 0.59 -1.26 -5.95
CA TRP A 50 -0.03 -2.28 -5.13
C TRP A 50 -1.34 -1.76 -4.56
N CYS A 51 -2.30 -2.64 -4.41
CA CYS A 51 -3.59 -2.27 -3.85
C CYS A 51 -4.24 -3.52 -3.28
N ALA A 52 -4.91 -3.39 -2.17
CA ALA A 52 -5.67 -4.48 -1.59
C ALA A 52 -6.99 -3.98 -1.03
N GLU A 53 -8.02 -4.77 -1.16
CA GLU A 53 -9.33 -4.40 -0.69
C GLU A 53 -9.63 -5.12 0.61
N PHE A 54 -10.29 -4.42 1.54
CA PHE A 54 -10.67 -4.97 2.81
C PHE A 54 -12.15 -4.72 3.04
N ASP A 55 -12.82 -5.62 3.72
CA ASP A 55 -14.24 -5.48 3.95
C ASP A 55 -14.55 -4.38 4.93
N ARG A 56 -13.68 -4.11 5.86
CA ARG A 56 -13.90 -3.10 6.83
C ARG A 56 -12.84 -2.08 6.82
N ASP A 57 -13.21 -0.82 7.03
CA ASP A 57 -12.24 0.27 7.03
C ASP A 57 -11.29 0.15 8.22
N THR A 58 -11.71 -0.46 9.32
CA THR A 58 -10.82 -0.61 10.47
C THR A 58 -9.67 -1.57 10.12
N GLU A 59 -9.95 -2.60 9.34
CA GLU A 59 -8.92 -3.52 8.92
C GLU A 59 -7.97 -2.84 7.97
N ALA A 60 -8.49 -2.12 7.02
CA ALA A 60 -7.68 -1.42 6.04
C ALA A 60 -6.78 -0.40 6.73
N PHE A 61 -7.33 0.33 7.69
CA PHE A 61 -6.57 1.34 8.36
C PHE A 61 -5.43 0.72 9.16
N ALA A 62 -5.67 -0.42 9.79
CA ALA A 62 -4.63 -1.10 10.55
C ALA A 62 -3.51 -1.57 9.64
N VAL A 63 -3.85 -2.08 8.46
CA VAL A 63 -2.85 -2.53 7.51
C VAL A 63 -2.07 -1.34 6.96
N GLU A 64 -2.77 -0.26 6.68
CA GLU A 64 -2.11 0.93 6.15
C GLU A 64 -1.07 1.43 7.14
N ARG A 65 -1.40 1.48 8.41
CA ARG A 65 -0.47 1.95 9.41
C ARG A 65 0.71 1.00 9.54
N GLN A 66 0.47 -0.29 9.45
CA GLN A 66 1.51 -1.26 9.56
C GLN A 66 2.48 -1.18 8.38
N VAL A 67 1.95 -1.14 7.17
CA VAL A 67 2.77 -1.10 5.97
C VAL A 67 3.53 0.21 5.88
N LYS A 68 2.92 1.28 6.33
CA LYS A 68 3.56 2.58 6.29
C LYS A 68 4.83 2.56 7.12
N GLY A 69 4.90 1.76 8.17
CA GLY A 69 6.09 1.66 9.00
C GLY A 69 7.12 0.66 8.51
N TRP A 70 6.85 -0.04 7.43
CA TRP A 70 7.78 -1.05 6.94
C TRP A 70 8.96 -0.42 6.22
N SER A 71 10.05 -1.16 6.14
CA SER A 71 11.23 -0.72 5.43
C SER A 71 10.92 -0.72 3.93
N ARG A 72 11.76 -0.09 3.17
CA ARG A 72 11.60 -0.06 1.72
C ARG A 72 11.67 -1.48 1.17
N ALA A 73 12.59 -2.30 1.65
CA ALA A 73 12.74 -3.66 1.17
C ALA A 73 11.47 -4.46 1.41
N LYS A 74 10.82 -4.26 2.54
CA LYS A 74 9.65 -5.00 2.87
C LYS A 74 8.47 -4.54 2.03
N LYS A 75 8.39 -3.24 1.75
CA LYS A 75 7.35 -2.72 0.88
C LYS A 75 7.53 -3.27 -0.53
N GLU A 76 8.77 -3.37 -0.99
CA GLU A 76 9.04 -3.91 -2.31
C GLU A 76 8.67 -5.39 -2.39
N ALA A 77 8.88 -6.12 -1.32
CA ALA A 77 8.49 -7.51 -1.27
C ALA A 77 6.97 -7.64 -1.35
N LEU A 78 6.27 -6.74 -0.70
CA LEU A 78 4.82 -6.75 -0.75
C LEU A 78 4.33 -6.48 -2.18
N ILE A 79 4.92 -5.51 -2.84
CA ILE A 79 4.55 -5.16 -4.20
C ILE A 79 4.79 -6.34 -5.13
N ALA A 80 5.87 -7.07 -4.90
CA ALA A 80 6.21 -8.22 -5.72
C ALA A 80 5.42 -9.47 -5.35
N GLY A 81 4.69 -9.44 -4.25
CA GLY A 81 3.97 -10.61 -3.79
C GLY A 81 4.90 -11.66 -3.20
N ASP A 82 6.06 -11.26 -2.74
CA ASP A 82 7.05 -12.18 -2.24
C ASP A 82 6.85 -12.37 -0.74
N TRP A 83 5.95 -13.26 -0.37
CA TRP A 83 5.62 -13.47 1.01
C TRP A 83 6.74 -14.08 1.82
N GLU A 84 7.63 -14.82 1.17
CA GLU A 84 8.76 -15.40 1.86
C GLU A 84 9.70 -14.27 2.30
N ALA A 85 9.93 -13.30 1.45
CA ALA A 85 10.78 -12.19 1.79
C ALA A 85 10.16 -11.38 2.93
N ILE A 86 8.84 -11.21 2.91
CA ILE A 86 8.17 -10.47 3.97
C ILE A 86 8.37 -11.19 5.30
N LYS A 87 8.24 -12.49 5.30
CA LYS A 87 8.40 -13.25 6.51
C LYS A 87 9.82 -13.15 6.99
N ARG A 88 10.78 -13.27 6.12
CA ARG A 88 12.16 -13.19 6.46
C ARG A 88 12.49 -11.84 7.06
N LEU A 89 12.01 -10.77 6.47
CA LEU A 89 12.28 -9.44 6.93
C LEU A 89 11.56 -9.09 8.24
N SER A 90 10.50 -9.84 8.55
CA SER A 90 9.77 -9.56 9.75
C SER A 90 10.17 -10.42 10.89
N GLY A 91 10.74 -11.50 10.60
CA GLY A 91 10.93 -12.51 11.57
C GLY A 91 11.78 -12.25 12.73
N ARG A 92 12.77 -11.46 12.59
CA ARG A 92 13.57 -11.23 13.57
C ARG A 92 12.94 -10.65 14.69
N ARG A 93 12.06 -9.89 14.68
CA ARG A 93 11.51 -9.28 15.74
C ARG A 93 10.44 -10.01 16.25
N GLY A 94 10.12 -11.05 15.85
CA GLY A 94 9.09 -11.76 16.34
C GLY A 94 7.76 -11.22 16.03
N GLY A 95 7.70 -10.31 15.23
CA GLY A 95 6.43 -9.75 14.93
C GLY A 95 5.72 -10.68 14.05
N ARG A 96 4.43 -10.83 14.03
CA ARG A 96 3.78 -11.60 13.17
C ARG A 96 3.49 -10.93 11.98
N PRO A 97 3.56 -11.40 10.88
CA PRO A 97 3.28 -10.82 9.62
C PRO A 97 1.83 -10.60 9.62
N PHE A 98 1.37 -9.62 9.00
CA PHE A 98 -0.02 -9.38 9.00
C PHE A 98 -0.54 -10.41 8.07
N ALA A 99 -1.65 -10.83 8.30
CA ALA A 99 -2.24 -11.80 7.60
C ALA A 99 -2.65 -11.38 6.36
N ALA A 100 -2.04 -11.13 5.68
CA ALA A 100 -2.36 -10.68 4.50
C ALA A 100 -3.33 -11.13 3.86
N PRO A 101 -3.92 -11.04 3.83
CA PRO A 101 -4.91 -11.34 3.29
C PRO A 101 -4.95 -11.28 2.07
N LEU A 102 -4.70 -11.25 1.90
CA LEU A 102 -4.72 -11.26 1.16
C LEU A 102 -4.90 -10.87 0.16
N THR A 103 -5.02 -10.77 -0.03
CA THR A 103 -4.80 -10.36 -0.98
C THR A 103 -5.54 -10.60 -2.02
N ARG A 104 -6.39 -11.00 -2.04
CA ARG A 104 -7.08 -11.17 -2.97
C ARG A 104 -7.11 -10.16 -3.84
N GLY A 105 -7.21 -9.27 -3.81
CA GLY A 105 -7.34 -8.33 -4.73
C GLY A 105 -6.28 -8.01 -5.48
N THR A 106 -5.45 -8.36 -5.36
CA THR A 106 -4.47 -7.86 -6.06
C THR A 106 -4.27 -8.55 -7.09
N SER A 107 -4.28 -8.77 -7.22
CA SER A 107 -4.05 -9.28 -7.99
C SER A 107 -3.96 -9.35 -8.85
N GLY A 108 -3.93 -9.28 -8.96
CA GLY A 108 -3.90 -9.31 -9.70
C GLY A 108 -3.86 -10.12 -10.32
N ARG A 109 -4.26 -10.65 -10.23
CA ARG A 109 -4.29 -11.40 -10.72
C ARG A 109 -4.62 -11.37 -11.28
#